data_342de0b9cadc2a8285a30c8d78362f57
#
_entry.id   342de0b9cadc2a8285a30c8d78362f57
#
_cell.length_a   1.000
_cell.length_b   1.000
_cell.length_c   1.000
_cell.angle_alpha   90.00
_cell.angle_beta   90.00
_cell.angle_gamma   90.00
#
_symmetry.space_group_name_H-M   'P 1'
#
loop_
_entity.id
_entity.type
_entity.pdbx_description
1 polymer ?
#
loop_
_entity_poly.entity_id
_entity_poly.type
_entity_poly.pdbx_seq_one_letter_code
_entity_poly.pdbx_strand_id
1 'polypeptide(L)'
;QFILGPRLLGLPLEEWLFFVVIPFCSVFIYEVAKFYLHSIDFQKYVRLFFYLLVLVFSVFAVLSFGKWYTFINLASNVVFLIFVLNVSSFQKYLTHFLIAFLVACVPMFIVNGLLTALPVVEYNGTVFSNVRLFDIPIEDFSYFLLLMLMNVFVYEKSKQLILEKKSS
;
A
#
# COMPACT_ATOMS: atom_id res chain seq x y z
N GLN A 1 -4.56 25.66 -9.50
CA GLN A 1 -3.32 24.94 -9.16
C GLN A 1 -2.90 25.35 -7.75
N PHE A 2 -3.14 24.49 -6.77
CA PHE A 2 -2.76 24.72 -5.38
C PHE A 2 -1.37 24.11 -5.11
N ILE A 3 -0.33 24.65 -5.75
CA ILE A 3 1.06 24.24 -5.56
C ILE A 3 1.76 25.39 -4.85
N LEU A 4 2.46 25.11 -3.74
CA LEU A 4 3.18 26.11 -2.93
C LEU A 4 4.40 26.75 -3.64
N GLY A 5 4.69 26.39 -4.88
CA GLY A 5 5.61 27.11 -5.77
C GLY A 5 7.02 26.54 -5.92
N PRO A 6 7.81 26.14 -4.89
CA PRO A 6 9.15 25.62 -5.13
C PRO A 6 9.11 24.24 -5.78
N ARG A 7 9.85 24.08 -6.88
CA ARG A 7 10.01 22.82 -7.60
C ARG A 7 11.46 22.36 -7.55
N LEU A 8 11.64 21.08 -7.23
CA LEU A 8 12.94 20.42 -7.27
C LEU A 8 12.90 19.33 -8.34
N LEU A 9 13.81 19.38 -9.32
CA LEU A 9 13.86 18.45 -10.46
C LEU A 9 12.53 18.33 -11.25
N GLY A 10 11.79 19.46 -11.34
CA GLY A 10 10.51 19.51 -12.05
C GLY A 10 9.28 19.06 -11.24
N LEU A 11 9.46 18.47 -10.07
CA LEU A 11 8.39 18.05 -9.16
C LEU A 11 8.19 19.08 -8.05
N PRO A 12 6.94 19.33 -7.61
CA PRO A 12 6.64 20.13 -6.43
C PRO A 12 7.31 19.54 -5.18
N LEU A 13 7.68 20.41 -4.23
CA LEU A 13 8.31 19.98 -2.98
C LEU A 13 7.41 19.06 -2.16
N GLU A 14 6.09 19.24 -2.26
CA GLU A 14 5.06 18.43 -1.61
C GLU A 14 5.12 16.98 -2.07
N GLU A 15 5.40 16.72 -3.36
CA GLU A 15 5.54 15.36 -3.88
C GLU A 15 6.80 14.68 -3.35
N TRP A 16 7.91 15.42 -3.19
CA TRP A 16 9.10 14.89 -2.54
C TRP A 16 8.86 14.52 -1.07
N LEU A 17 8.14 15.36 -0.34
CA LEU A 17 7.77 15.08 1.05
C LEU A 17 6.88 13.82 1.13
N PHE A 18 5.97 13.63 0.17
CA PHE A 18 5.14 12.43 0.10
C PHE A 18 5.99 11.14 0.04
N PHE A 19 7.03 11.12 -0.81
CA PHE A 19 7.93 9.95 -0.94
C PHE A 19 8.76 9.65 0.32
N VAL A 20 8.90 10.60 1.23
CA VAL A 20 9.59 10.39 2.51
C VAL A 20 8.60 10.08 3.63
N VAL A 21 7.53 10.86 3.73
CA VAL A 21 6.57 10.78 4.84
C VAL A 21 5.75 9.49 4.80
N ILE A 22 5.26 9.08 3.62
CA ILE A 22 4.41 7.88 3.53
C ILE A 22 5.17 6.59 3.87
N PRO A 23 6.40 6.33 3.37
CA PRO A 23 7.20 5.19 3.82
C PRO A 23 7.47 5.21 5.32
N PHE A 24 7.84 6.38 5.87
CA PHE A 24 8.08 6.51 7.31
C PHE A 24 6.83 6.18 8.13
N CYS A 25 5.68 6.77 7.79
CA CYS A 25 4.42 6.50 8.49
C CYS A 25 3.99 5.03 8.36
N SER A 26 4.18 4.43 7.19
CA SER A 26 3.87 3.01 6.95
C SER A 26 4.67 2.09 7.88
N VAL A 27 5.97 2.31 7.98
CA VAL A 27 6.85 1.52 8.85
C VAL A 27 6.57 1.81 10.33
N PHE A 28 6.31 3.07 10.68
CA PHE A 28 5.99 3.46 12.05
C PHE A 28 4.71 2.77 12.54
N ILE A 29 3.61 2.85 11.79
CA ILE A 29 2.34 2.18 12.15
C ILE A 29 2.54 0.66 12.25
N TYR A 30 3.33 0.09 11.34
CA TYR A 30 3.65 -1.34 11.36
C TYR A 30 4.43 -1.76 12.62
N GLU A 31 5.48 -1.04 13.00
CA GLU A 31 6.25 -1.36 14.21
C GLU A 31 5.42 -1.15 15.48
N VAL A 32 4.56 -0.12 15.53
CA VAL A 32 3.60 0.08 16.63
C VAL A 32 2.63 -1.11 16.74
N ALA A 33 2.04 -1.54 15.63
CA ALA A 33 1.15 -2.70 15.63
C ALA A 33 1.87 -3.96 16.08
N LYS A 34 3.09 -4.18 15.60
CA LYS A 34 3.93 -5.33 15.97
C LYS A 34 4.31 -5.32 17.46
N PHE A 35 4.58 -4.15 18.04
CA PHE A 35 4.92 -4.00 19.46
C PHE A 35 3.72 -4.30 20.36
N TYR A 36 2.56 -3.68 20.11
CA TYR A 36 1.40 -3.81 20.99
C TYR A 36 0.64 -5.13 20.79
N LEU A 37 0.70 -5.72 19.60
CA LEU A 37 -0.10 -6.88 19.21
C LEU A 37 0.76 -8.11 18.94
N HIS A 38 1.96 -8.18 19.55
CA HIS A 38 2.94 -9.25 19.34
C HIS A 38 2.40 -10.66 19.64
N SER A 39 1.41 -10.80 20.51
CA SER A 39 0.80 -12.09 20.87
C SER A 39 -0.28 -12.56 19.90
N ILE A 40 -0.68 -11.71 18.94
CA ILE A 40 -1.73 -12.04 17.98
C ILE A 40 -1.11 -12.71 16.77
N ASP A 41 -1.49 -13.95 16.51
CA ASP A 41 -1.08 -14.69 15.32
C ASP A 41 -2.27 -15.37 14.64
N PHE A 42 -2.69 -14.82 13.52
CA PHE A 42 -3.70 -15.39 12.62
C PHE A 42 -3.09 -15.74 11.26
N GLN A 43 -1.82 -16.09 11.22
CA GLN A 43 -1.03 -16.28 9.99
C GLN A 43 -1.74 -17.14 8.94
N LYS A 44 -2.38 -18.24 9.34
CA LYS A 44 -3.09 -19.14 8.41
C LYS A 44 -4.26 -18.43 7.70
N TYR A 45 -5.09 -17.71 8.47
CA TYR A 45 -6.26 -17.00 7.93
C TYR A 45 -5.85 -15.78 7.11
N VAL A 46 -4.83 -15.05 7.56
CA VAL A 46 -4.28 -13.90 6.85
C VAL A 46 -3.67 -14.33 5.52
N ARG A 47 -2.93 -15.45 5.49
CA ARG A 47 -2.40 -16.00 4.25
C ARG A 47 -3.52 -16.37 3.27
N LEU A 48 -4.56 -17.05 3.75
CA LEU A 48 -5.73 -17.38 2.92
C LEU A 48 -6.39 -16.11 2.38
N PHE A 49 -6.57 -15.09 3.23
CA PHE A 49 -7.11 -13.79 2.82
C PHE A 49 -6.28 -13.16 1.67
N PHE A 50 -4.96 -13.16 1.76
CA PHE A 50 -4.11 -12.62 0.70
C PHE A 50 -4.16 -13.46 -0.59
N TYR A 51 -4.28 -14.78 -0.52
CA TYR A 51 -4.50 -15.61 -1.72
C TYR A 51 -5.86 -15.29 -2.38
N LEU A 52 -6.91 -15.12 -1.60
CA LEU A 52 -8.21 -14.68 -2.12
C LEU A 52 -8.12 -13.28 -2.74
N LEU A 53 -7.37 -12.37 -2.11
CA LEU A 53 -7.14 -11.05 -2.65
C LEU A 53 -6.39 -11.08 -3.99
N VAL A 54 -5.38 -11.94 -4.13
CA VAL A 54 -4.68 -12.17 -5.40
C VAL A 54 -5.66 -12.65 -6.47
N LEU A 55 -6.55 -13.60 -6.14
CA LEU A 55 -7.57 -14.06 -7.07
C LEU A 55 -8.51 -12.94 -7.51
N VAL A 56 -9.03 -12.17 -6.55
CA VAL A 56 -9.92 -11.04 -6.82
C VAL A 56 -9.23 -9.99 -7.69
N PHE A 57 -8.01 -9.58 -7.33
CA PHE A 57 -7.26 -8.59 -8.12
C PHE A 57 -6.93 -9.09 -9.52
N SER A 58 -6.63 -10.39 -9.70
CA SER A 58 -6.38 -10.98 -11.02
C SER A 58 -7.62 -10.92 -11.91
N VAL A 59 -8.80 -11.26 -11.38
CA VAL A 59 -10.06 -11.18 -12.11
C VAL A 59 -10.38 -9.73 -12.49
N PHE A 60 -10.28 -8.80 -11.53
CA PHE A 60 -10.54 -7.39 -11.81
C PHE A 60 -9.52 -6.77 -12.76
N ALA A 61 -8.25 -7.18 -12.72
CA ALA A 61 -7.24 -6.72 -13.68
C ALA A 61 -7.64 -7.13 -15.11
N VAL A 62 -8.05 -8.39 -15.33
CA VAL A 62 -8.49 -8.86 -16.65
C VAL A 62 -9.74 -8.10 -17.12
N LEU A 63 -10.72 -7.89 -16.25
CA LEU A 63 -11.94 -7.14 -16.57
C LEU A 63 -11.68 -5.65 -16.85
N SER A 64 -10.61 -5.11 -16.31
CA SER A 64 -10.20 -3.70 -16.49
C SER A 64 -9.24 -3.51 -17.67
N PHE A 65 -9.12 -4.50 -18.55
CA PHE A 65 -8.31 -4.39 -19.76
C PHE A 65 -8.83 -3.23 -20.63
N GLY A 66 -7.95 -2.26 -20.91
CA GLY A 66 -8.33 -0.99 -21.56
C GLY A 66 -8.36 0.23 -20.62
N LYS A 67 -8.47 0.00 -19.28
CA LYS A 67 -8.28 1.04 -18.26
C LYS A 67 -6.87 0.90 -17.68
N TRP A 68 -5.90 1.46 -18.36
CA TRP A 68 -4.48 1.20 -18.12
C TRP A 68 -4.03 1.44 -16.67
N TYR A 69 -4.54 2.49 -16.01
CA TYR A 69 -4.18 2.76 -14.62
C TYR A 69 -4.67 1.66 -13.68
N THR A 70 -5.94 1.29 -13.76
CA THR A 70 -6.52 0.20 -12.94
C THR A 70 -5.83 -1.12 -13.23
N PHE A 71 -5.59 -1.44 -14.51
CA PHE A 71 -4.92 -2.68 -14.92
C PHE A 71 -3.50 -2.76 -14.34
N ILE A 72 -2.66 -1.73 -14.53
CA ILE A 72 -1.27 -1.72 -14.05
C ILE A 72 -1.23 -1.79 -12.52
N ASN A 73 -2.08 -1.04 -11.84
CA ASN A 73 -2.16 -1.04 -10.38
C ASN A 73 -2.50 -2.44 -9.84
N LEU A 74 -3.55 -3.07 -10.34
CA LEU A 74 -3.98 -4.40 -9.90
C LEU A 74 -2.97 -5.49 -10.29
N ALA A 75 -2.42 -5.44 -11.50
CA ALA A 75 -1.39 -6.39 -11.94
C ALA A 75 -0.13 -6.30 -11.07
N SER A 76 0.32 -5.09 -10.73
CA SER A 76 1.46 -4.87 -9.83
C SER A 76 1.19 -5.42 -8.44
N ASN A 77 -0.03 -5.24 -7.90
CA ASN A 77 -0.44 -5.86 -6.64
C ASN A 77 -0.38 -7.38 -6.70
N VAL A 78 -0.94 -7.99 -7.76
CA VAL A 78 -0.93 -9.45 -7.95
C VAL A 78 0.49 -9.99 -7.96
N VAL A 79 1.37 -9.41 -8.79
CA VAL A 79 2.77 -9.83 -8.90
C VAL A 79 3.49 -9.71 -7.55
N PHE A 80 3.34 -8.57 -6.86
CA PHE A 80 4.04 -8.34 -5.61
C PHE A 80 3.47 -9.18 -4.45
N LEU A 81 2.16 -9.38 -4.38
CA LEU A 81 1.54 -10.27 -3.39
C LEU A 81 1.99 -11.71 -3.57
N ILE A 82 1.98 -12.24 -4.81
CA ILE A 82 2.49 -13.58 -5.09
C ILE A 82 3.96 -13.70 -4.68
N PHE A 83 4.79 -12.72 -5.01
CA PHE A 83 6.19 -12.69 -4.61
C PHE A 83 6.33 -12.78 -3.08
N VAL A 84 5.66 -11.91 -2.33
CA VAL A 84 5.72 -11.84 -0.87
C VAL A 84 5.21 -13.12 -0.21
N LEU A 85 4.11 -13.70 -0.72
CA LEU A 85 3.53 -14.94 -0.21
C LEU A 85 4.46 -16.15 -0.40
N ASN A 86 5.34 -16.12 -1.40
CA ASN A 86 6.34 -17.16 -1.63
C ASN A 86 7.63 -16.95 -0.79
N VAL A 87 7.83 -15.77 -0.19
CA VAL A 87 8.99 -15.52 0.68
C VAL A 87 8.67 -16.02 2.09
N SER A 88 9.08 -17.24 2.41
CA SER A 88 8.79 -17.90 3.70
C SER A 88 9.22 -17.07 4.93
N SER A 89 10.35 -16.36 4.85
CA SER A 89 10.84 -15.51 5.93
C SER A 89 9.96 -14.29 6.22
N PHE A 90 9.12 -13.87 5.27
CA PHE A 90 8.22 -12.73 5.44
C PHE A 90 6.82 -13.14 5.94
N GLN A 91 6.41 -14.38 5.75
CA GLN A 91 5.06 -14.86 6.09
C GLN A 91 4.67 -14.61 7.55
N LYS A 92 5.61 -14.70 8.48
CA LYS A 92 5.40 -14.43 9.92
C LYS A 92 5.00 -12.98 10.23
N TYR A 93 5.23 -12.06 9.30
CA TYR A 93 4.92 -10.64 9.46
C TYR A 93 3.57 -10.23 8.88
N LEU A 94 2.93 -11.11 8.10
CA LEU A 94 1.68 -10.81 7.38
C LEU A 94 0.53 -10.42 8.31
N THR A 95 0.43 -11.05 9.49
CA THR A 95 -0.61 -10.73 10.48
C THR A 95 -0.49 -9.28 10.95
N HIS A 96 0.70 -8.90 11.39
CA HIS A 96 0.97 -7.54 11.87
C HIS A 96 0.88 -6.51 10.74
N PHE A 97 1.29 -6.89 9.52
CA PHE A 97 1.11 -6.06 8.34
C PHE A 97 -0.37 -5.78 8.06
N LEU A 98 -1.23 -6.81 8.07
CA LEU A 98 -2.66 -6.63 7.80
C LEU A 98 -3.32 -5.72 8.84
N ILE A 99 -3.00 -5.91 10.13
CA ILE A 99 -3.51 -5.04 11.19
C ILE A 99 -3.02 -3.60 10.99
N ALA A 100 -1.73 -3.42 10.73
CA ALA A 100 -1.15 -2.09 10.47
C ALA A 100 -1.80 -1.41 9.26
N PHE A 101 -2.06 -2.17 8.19
CA PHE A 101 -2.75 -1.67 7.00
C PHE A 101 -4.16 -1.20 7.32
N LEU A 102 -4.94 -1.97 8.08
CA LEU A 102 -6.29 -1.58 8.49
C LEU A 102 -6.29 -0.30 9.35
N VAL A 103 -5.33 -0.18 10.26
CA VAL A 103 -5.15 1.06 11.06
C VAL A 103 -4.76 2.24 10.16
N ALA A 104 -3.85 2.03 9.22
CA ALA A 104 -3.38 3.05 8.30
C ALA A 104 -4.45 3.50 7.28
N CYS A 105 -5.45 2.65 7.00
CA CYS A 105 -6.60 3.05 6.18
C CYS A 105 -7.40 4.21 6.80
N VAL A 106 -7.43 4.36 8.13
CA VAL A 106 -8.18 5.43 8.78
C VAL A 106 -7.65 6.82 8.39
N PRO A 107 -6.37 7.18 8.62
CA PRO A 107 -5.83 8.46 8.16
C PRO A 107 -5.83 8.58 6.62
N MET A 108 -5.64 7.49 5.87
CA MET A 108 -5.73 7.48 4.42
C MET A 108 -7.14 7.91 3.95
N PHE A 109 -8.20 7.37 4.56
CA PHE A 109 -9.57 7.77 4.26
C PHE A 109 -9.83 9.26 4.54
N ILE A 110 -9.34 9.76 5.66
CA ILE A 110 -9.53 11.16 6.03
C ILE A 110 -8.82 12.08 5.03
N VAL A 111 -7.55 11.80 4.72
CA VAL A 111 -6.74 12.63 3.82
C VAL A 111 -7.28 12.58 2.39
N ASN A 112 -7.49 11.39 1.82
CA ASN A 112 -7.99 11.25 0.45
C ASN A 112 -9.43 11.76 0.31
N GLY A 113 -10.27 11.53 1.33
CA GLY A 113 -11.63 12.08 1.36
C GLY A 113 -11.65 13.61 1.33
N LEU A 114 -10.76 14.27 2.09
CA LEU A 114 -10.61 15.73 2.06
C LEU A 114 -10.08 16.23 0.71
N LEU A 115 -9.09 15.55 0.13
CA LEU A 115 -8.49 15.93 -1.16
C LEU A 115 -9.49 15.81 -2.32
N THR A 116 -10.35 14.79 -2.30
CA THR A 116 -11.39 14.58 -3.31
C THR A 116 -12.59 15.50 -3.13
N ALA A 117 -12.99 15.77 -1.88
CA ALA A 117 -14.09 16.69 -1.58
C ALA A 117 -13.76 18.16 -1.91
N LEU A 118 -12.50 18.57 -1.81
CA LEU A 118 -12.01 19.93 -2.09
C LEU A 118 -11.64 20.16 -3.57
N PRO A 119 -12.08 19.40 -4.54
CA PRO A 119 -11.61 19.12 -5.90
C PRO A 119 -10.13 19.49 -6.17
N VAL A 120 -9.25 19.08 -5.27
CA VAL A 120 -7.80 19.26 -5.44
C VAL A 120 -7.25 18.26 -6.47
N VAL A 121 -7.86 17.08 -6.55
CA VAL A 121 -7.51 16.01 -7.47
C VAL A 121 -8.72 15.65 -8.33
N GLU A 122 -8.59 15.83 -9.65
CA GLU A 122 -9.60 15.40 -10.63
C GLU A 122 -9.12 14.12 -11.32
N TYR A 123 -9.96 13.09 -11.32
CA TYR A 123 -9.66 11.81 -11.94
C TYR A 123 -10.29 11.73 -13.35
N ASN A 124 -9.47 11.42 -14.35
CA ASN A 124 -9.94 11.21 -15.72
C ASN A 124 -10.64 9.84 -15.86
N GLY A 125 -11.96 9.81 -15.97
CA GLY A 125 -12.78 8.61 -16.03
C GLY A 125 -12.49 7.63 -17.18
N THR A 126 -11.67 8.02 -18.15
CA THR A 126 -11.26 7.12 -19.25
C THR A 126 -10.16 6.13 -18.84
N VAL A 127 -9.42 6.44 -17.77
CA VAL A 127 -8.23 5.69 -17.33
C VAL A 127 -8.50 4.87 -16.08
N PHE A 128 -9.50 5.28 -15.27
CA PHE A 128 -9.91 4.67 -14.01
C PHE A 128 -11.17 3.81 -14.16
N SER A 129 -11.40 2.88 -13.20
CA SER A 129 -12.60 2.03 -13.19
C SER A 129 -13.90 2.80 -12.99
N ASN A 130 -13.85 4.03 -12.46
CA ASN A 130 -14.99 4.84 -11.99
C ASN A 130 -15.75 4.23 -10.79
N VAL A 131 -15.24 3.17 -10.19
CA VAL A 131 -15.78 2.64 -8.94
C VAL A 131 -15.21 3.46 -7.79
N ARG A 132 -16.10 4.07 -6.98
CA ARG A 132 -15.72 4.93 -5.87
C ARG A 132 -16.33 4.45 -4.57
N LEU A 133 -15.58 4.60 -3.48
CA LEU A 133 -16.03 4.39 -2.12
C LEU A 133 -15.89 5.74 -1.38
N PHE A 134 -17.04 6.38 -1.02
CA PHE A 134 -17.06 7.73 -0.45
C PHE A 134 -16.24 8.74 -1.26
N ASP A 135 -16.50 8.82 -2.56
CA ASP A 135 -15.79 9.66 -3.55
C ASP A 135 -14.32 9.32 -3.80
N ILE A 136 -13.73 8.38 -3.07
CA ILE A 136 -12.35 7.91 -3.26
C ILE A 136 -12.35 6.76 -4.28
N PRO A 137 -11.53 6.79 -5.35
CA PRO A 137 -11.37 5.68 -6.27
C PRO A 137 -10.90 4.42 -5.54
N ILE A 138 -11.47 3.26 -5.89
CA ILE A 138 -11.09 1.99 -5.27
C ILE A 138 -9.62 1.63 -5.55
N GLU A 139 -9.07 2.15 -6.63
CA GLU A 139 -7.67 2.03 -7.00
C GLU A 139 -6.73 2.60 -5.95
N ASP A 140 -7.13 3.65 -5.24
CA ASP A 140 -6.29 4.30 -4.22
C ASP A 140 -6.03 3.35 -3.04
N PHE A 141 -7.00 2.49 -2.70
CA PHE A 141 -6.82 1.45 -1.67
C PHE A 141 -5.84 0.38 -2.11
N SER A 142 -5.95 -0.08 -3.35
CA SER A 142 -5.04 -1.10 -3.89
C SER A 142 -3.63 -0.53 -4.08
N TYR A 143 -3.50 0.73 -4.51
CA TYR A 143 -2.23 1.43 -4.58
C TYR A 143 -1.59 1.59 -3.19
N PHE A 144 -2.37 2.01 -2.20
CA PHE A 144 -1.91 2.15 -0.82
C PHE A 144 -1.47 0.82 -0.22
N LEU A 145 -2.21 -0.27 -0.48
CA LEU A 145 -1.83 -1.62 -0.06
C LEU A 145 -0.46 -2.00 -0.63
N LEU A 146 -0.27 -1.81 -1.94
CA LEU A 146 0.99 -2.12 -2.61
C LEU A 146 2.14 -1.31 -2.02
N LEU A 147 1.98 0.01 -1.90
CA LEU A 147 3.00 0.91 -1.39
C LEU A 147 3.42 0.54 0.04
N MET A 148 2.45 0.33 0.93
CA MET A 148 2.71 -0.05 2.31
C MET A 148 3.38 -1.42 2.41
N LEU A 149 2.93 -2.39 1.61
CA LEU A 149 3.50 -3.74 1.59
C LEU A 149 4.96 -3.72 1.11
N MET A 150 5.27 -2.92 0.08
CA MET A 150 6.65 -2.72 -0.40
C MET A 150 7.54 -2.13 0.69
N ASN A 151 7.08 -1.07 1.36
CA ASN A 151 7.84 -0.40 2.42
C ASN A 151 8.13 -1.34 3.59
N VAL A 152 7.12 -2.07 4.09
CA VAL A 152 7.28 -3.02 5.19
C VAL A 152 8.15 -4.21 4.78
N PHE A 153 8.02 -4.70 3.55
CA PHE A 153 8.86 -5.77 3.02
C PHE A 153 10.35 -5.37 3.00
N VAL A 154 10.66 -4.22 2.42
CA VAL A 154 12.03 -3.69 2.35
C VAL A 154 12.59 -3.46 3.75
N TYR A 155 11.79 -2.89 4.64
CA TYR A 155 12.17 -2.66 6.03
C TYR A 155 12.54 -3.96 6.77
N GLU A 156 11.67 -4.98 6.74
CA GLU A 156 11.93 -6.24 7.44
C GLU A 156 13.11 -7.00 6.83
N LYS A 157 13.27 -6.96 5.51
CA LYS A 157 14.44 -7.56 4.84
C LYS A 157 15.74 -6.86 5.22
N SER A 158 15.76 -5.54 5.22
CA SER A 158 16.93 -4.75 5.63
C SER A 158 17.30 -5.04 7.09
N LYS A 159 16.29 -5.12 7.98
CA LYS A 159 16.47 -5.45 9.40
C LYS A 159 17.08 -6.86 9.59
N GLN A 160 16.61 -7.86 8.83
CA GLN A 160 17.16 -9.21 8.86
C GLN A 160 18.64 -9.23 8.44
N LEU A 161 18.98 -8.58 7.31
CA LEU A 161 20.36 -8.52 6.81
C LEU A 161 21.34 -7.85 7.80
N ILE A 162 20.88 -6.78 8.47
CA ILE A 162 21.70 -6.09 9.48
C ILE A 162 21.95 -6.99 10.71
N LEU A 163 20.94 -7.73 11.15
CA LEU A 163 21.07 -8.64 12.29
C LEU A 163 21.98 -9.83 11.96
N GLU A 164 21.86 -10.42 10.79
CA GLU A 164 22.74 -11.49 10.31
C GLU A 164 24.21 -11.05 10.26
N LYS A 165 24.47 -9.85 9.73
CA LYS A 165 25.81 -9.27 9.66
C LYS A 165 26.42 -8.97 11.03
N LYS A 166 25.60 -8.73 12.05
CA LYS A 166 26.06 -8.44 13.42
C LYS A 166 26.36 -9.72 14.21
N SER A 167 25.84 -10.88 13.79
CA SER A 167 26.02 -12.17 14.41
C SER A 167 27.17 -12.99 13.79
N SER A 168 27.68 -12.58 12.65
CA SER A 168 28.86 -13.12 11.95
C SER A 168 30.10 -12.33 12.33
#